data_07f48777ae3d0d78e0c664d1122c0593
#
_entry.id   07f48777ae3d0d78e0c664d1122c0593
#
_cell.length_a   1.000
_cell.length_b   1.000
_cell.length_c   1.000
_cell.angle_alpha   90.00
_cell.angle_beta   90.00
_cell.angle_gamma   90.00
#
_symmetry.space_group_name_H-M   'P 1'
#
loop_
_entity.id
_entity.type
_entity.pdbx_description
1 polymer ?
#
loop_
_entity_poly.entity_id
_entity_poly.type
_entity_poly.pdbx_seq_one_letter_code
_entity_poly.pdbx_strand_id
1 'polypeptide(L)'
;MAEFRQSSFIAGIVGPALWGRTDLPKLAHALREGRNVLIRPEGSILNRSGFSFCGDTYTNGAAKIFPARFSVNLVDMDCLIEITNLRTRVWQNGAVHTDLGATIWATADLPYLKVAQAGTIVSILCPNRQPYEISWNGSAFSIAAASFATNMNAPTGGSV
;
A
#
# COMPACT_ATOMS: atom_id res chain seq x y z
N MET A 1 5.79 47.24 -21.72
CA MET A 1 5.32 46.19 -20.76
C MET A 1 6.53 45.34 -20.42
N ALA A 2 6.91 45.21 -19.16
CA ALA A 2 8.03 44.33 -18.78
C ALA A 2 7.56 42.89 -18.87
N GLU A 3 8.20 42.10 -19.72
CA GLU A 3 7.92 40.66 -19.84
C GLU A 3 8.61 39.95 -18.67
N PHE A 4 7.80 39.29 -17.79
CA PHE A 4 8.32 38.45 -16.72
C PHE A 4 8.52 37.03 -17.24
N ARG A 5 9.74 36.57 -17.34
CA ARG A 5 10.10 35.24 -17.80
C ARG A 5 10.58 34.40 -16.61
N GLN A 6 9.82 33.37 -16.26
CA GLN A 6 10.26 32.39 -15.29
C GLN A 6 10.84 31.18 -16.05
N SER A 7 12.14 30.95 -15.85
CA SER A 7 12.88 29.91 -16.60
C SER A 7 13.02 28.58 -15.88
N SER A 8 12.69 28.54 -14.59
CA SER A 8 12.83 27.32 -13.77
C SER A 8 11.89 27.37 -12.57
N PHE A 9 11.54 26.21 -12.05
CA PHE A 9 10.69 26.03 -10.87
C PHE A 9 11.38 25.19 -9.78
N ILE A 10 12.69 25.17 -9.78
CA ILE A 10 13.52 24.35 -8.88
C ILE A 10 13.27 24.61 -7.39
N ALA A 11 12.77 25.79 -7.03
CA ALA A 11 12.44 26.11 -5.65
C ALA A 11 11.13 25.48 -5.15
N GLY A 12 10.37 24.81 -6.05
CA GLY A 12 9.14 24.12 -5.66
C GLY A 12 7.97 25.04 -5.36
N ILE A 13 7.01 24.56 -4.59
CA ILE A 13 5.84 25.32 -4.15
C ILE A 13 6.16 25.95 -2.80
N VAL A 14 5.96 27.25 -2.68
CA VAL A 14 6.23 28.01 -1.46
C VAL A 14 4.95 28.34 -0.71
N GLY A 15 5.02 28.26 0.62
CA GLY A 15 3.91 28.57 1.49
C GLY A 15 3.58 30.08 1.54
N PRO A 16 2.37 30.44 2.01
CA PRO A 16 1.89 31.82 2.07
C PRO A 16 2.81 32.79 2.81
N ALA A 17 3.53 32.32 3.82
CA ALA A 17 4.45 33.15 4.60
C ALA A 17 5.63 33.69 3.78
N LEU A 18 5.93 33.10 2.64
CA LEU A 18 7.00 33.51 1.74
C LEU A 18 6.51 34.32 0.53
N TRP A 19 5.21 34.46 0.37
CA TRP A 19 4.64 35.23 -0.73
C TRP A 19 4.98 36.71 -0.59
N GLY A 20 5.42 37.33 -1.66
CA GLY A 20 5.78 38.73 -1.67
C GLY A 20 7.18 39.08 -1.13
N ARG A 21 7.95 38.09 -0.69
CA ARG A 21 9.37 38.33 -0.34
C ARG A 21 10.21 38.42 -1.60
N THR A 22 10.84 39.57 -1.80
CA THR A 22 11.71 39.86 -2.94
C THR A 22 13.20 39.77 -2.60
N ASP A 23 13.50 39.63 -1.30
CA ASP A 23 14.85 39.54 -0.74
C ASP A 23 15.53 38.18 -0.94
N LEU A 24 14.74 37.15 -1.30
CA LEU A 24 15.25 35.81 -1.52
C LEU A 24 15.28 35.46 -3.00
N PRO A 25 16.45 35.45 -3.66
CA PRO A 25 16.55 35.14 -5.10
C PRO A 25 15.96 33.80 -5.50
N LYS A 26 15.99 32.81 -4.60
CA LYS A 26 15.39 31.48 -4.83
C LYS A 26 13.90 31.54 -5.09
N LEU A 27 13.18 32.53 -4.56
CA LEU A 27 11.74 32.64 -4.76
C LEU A 27 11.35 33.07 -6.17
N ALA A 28 12.26 33.65 -6.94
CA ALA A 28 12.07 33.90 -8.36
C ALA A 28 11.86 32.61 -9.18
N HIS A 29 12.30 31.48 -8.64
CA HIS A 29 12.16 30.14 -9.22
C HIS A 29 11.15 29.26 -8.48
N ALA A 30 10.22 29.86 -7.77
CA ALA A 30 9.20 29.18 -6.99
C ALA A 30 7.81 29.30 -7.63
N LEU A 31 6.96 28.32 -7.35
CA LEU A 31 5.54 28.37 -7.64
C LEU A 31 4.77 28.84 -6.41
N ARG A 32 3.85 29.75 -6.63
CA ARG A 32 2.88 30.14 -5.60
C ARG A 32 1.87 29.02 -5.32
N GLU A 33 1.39 28.38 -6.39
CA GLU A 33 0.44 27.28 -6.34
C GLU A 33 0.68 26.32 -7.51
N GLY A 34 0.53 25.04 -7.28
CA GLY A 34 0.58 24.01 -8.31
C GLY A 34 -0.36 22.86 -7.96
N ARG A 35 -1.23 22.50 -8.90
CA ARG A 35 -2.14 21.35 -8.79
C ARG A 35 -1.83 20.33 -9.87
N ASN A 36 -1.74 19.07 -9.48
CA ASN A 36 -1.44 17.96 -10.41
C ASN A 36 -0.16 18.16 -11.22
N VAL A 37 0.85 18.78 -10.62
CA VAL A 37 2.15 19.03 -11.23
C VAL A 37 3.25 18.33 -10.44
N LEU A 38 4.27 17.87 -11.16
CA LEU A 38 5.52 17.35 -10.63
C LEU A 38 6.64 18.28 -11.07
N ILE A 39 7.41 18.78 -10.10
CA ILE A 39 8.57 19.61 -10.36
C ILE A 39 9.78 18.70 -10.39
N ARG A 40 10.52 18.72 -11.50
CA ARG A 40 11.75 17.95 -11.65
C ARG A 40 12.96 18.68 -11.05
N PRO A 41 14.02 17.95 -10.67
CA PRO A 41 15.24 18.55 -10.12
C PRO A 41 15.89 19.57 -11.05
N GLU A 42 15.74 19.42 -12.38
CA GLU A 42 16.21 20.35 -13.38
C GLU A 42 15.35 21.62 -13.50
N GLY A 43 14.26 21.72 -12.73
CA GLY A 43 13.38 22.88 -12.69
C GLY A 43 12.25 22.89 -13.70
N SER A 44 12.08 21.85 -14.50
CA SER A 44 10.92 21.70 -15.38
C SER A 44 9.68 21.26 -14.62
N ILE A 45 8.49 21.56 -15.16
CA ILE A 45 7.20 21.12 -14.63
C ILE A 45 6.59 20.11 -15.59
N LEU A 46 6.10 19.01 -15.03
CA LEU A 46 5.29 18.03 -15.75
C LEU A 46 3.92 17.92 -15.12
N ASN A 47 2.93 17.59 -15.93
CA ASN A 47 1.66 17.15 -15.41
C ASN A 47 1.84 15.79 -14.72
N ARG A 48 1.19 15.60 -13.58
CA ARG A 48 1.12 14.29 -12.95
C ARG A 48 0.43 13.31 -13.91
N SER A 49 0.99 12.13 -14.03
CA SER A 49 0.34 11.04 -14.76
C SER A 49 -1.04 10.77 -14.20
N GLY A 50 -1.99 10.44 -15.04
CA GLY A 50 -3.31 9.96 -14.65
C GLY A 50 -3.23 8.60 -13.94
N PHE A 51 -4.35 8.16 -13.41
CA PHE A 51 -4.51 6.80 -12.91
C PHE A 51 -4.99 5.91 -14.06
N SER A 52 -4.45 4.70 -14.12
CA SER A 52 -4.99 3.67 -14.99
C SER A 52 -5.97 2.82 -14.19
N PHE A 53 -7.14 2.53 -14.78
CA PHE A 53 -8.07 1.59 -14.19
C PHE A 53 -7.49 0.17 -14.33
N CYS A 54 -7.41 -0.55 -13.22
CA CYS A 54 -6.88 -1.91 -13.16
C CYS A 54 -7.97 -2.97 -13.10
N GLY A 55 -9.12 -2.64 -12.53
CA GLY A 55 -10.24 -3.57 -12.40
C GLY A 55 -11.12 -3.26 -11.19
N ASP A 56 -12.25 -3.95 -11.15
CA ASP A 56 -13.22 -3.83 -10.07
C ASP A 56 -12.88 -4.74 -8.90
N THR A 57 -13.22 -4.30 -7.68
CA THR A 57 -13.20 -5.16 -6.50
C THR A 57 -14.17 -6.31 -6.67
N TYR A 58 -13.96 -7.41 -5.95
CA TYR A 58 -14.89 -8.54 -5.98
C TYR A 58 -16.31 -8.07 -5.64
N THR A 59 -17.26 -8.36 -6.54
CA THR A 59 -18.68 -7.91 -6.46
C THR A 59 -18.90 -6.40 -6.37
N ASN A 60 -17.92 -5.58 -6.80
CA ASN A 60 -17.97 -4.10 -6.69
C ASN A 60 -18.28 -3.61 -5.27
N GLY A 61 -17.93 -4.42 -4.28
CA GLY A 61 -18.19 -4.14 -2.87
C GLY A 61 -17.04 -3.41 -2.18
N ALA A 62 -17.24 -3.09 -0.91
CA ALA A 62 -16.19 -2.55 -0.07
C ALA A 62 -15.01 -3.51 0.01
N ALA A 63 -13.81 -2.97 -0.11
CA ALA A 63 -12.57 -3.73 -0.06
C ALA A 63 -11.54 -3.05 0.82
N LYS A 64 -10.65 -3.84 1.41
CA LYS A 64 -9.42 -3.36 2.01
C LYS A 64 -8.23 -3.92 1.22
N ILE A 65 -7.29 -3.04 0.87
CA ILE A 65 -6.16 -3.37 0.01
C ILE A 65 -4.88 -3.17 0.79
N PHE A 66 -3.98 -4.13 0.73
CA PHE A 66 -2.67 -4.09 1.37
C PHE A 66 -1.59 -4.40 0.35
N PRO A 67 -0.50 -3.63 0.31
CA PRO A 67 0.67 -3.99 -0.47
C PRO A 67 1.41 -5.14 0.21
N ALA A 68 1.95 -6.04 -0.59
CA ALA A 68 2.82 -7.12 -0.14
C ALA A 68 3.91 -7.39 -1.17
N ARG A 69 5.09 -7.78 -0.68
CA ARG A 69 6.20 -8.19 -1.51
C ARG A 69 6.70 -9.54 -1.06
N PHE A 70 6.69 -10.50 -1.94
CA PHE A 70 7.21 -11.83 -1.69
C PHE A 70 8.51 -12.03 -2.45
N SER A 71 9.48 -12.70 -1.83
CA SER A 71 10.75 -13.04 -2.45
C SER A 71 11.07 -14.51 -2.16
N VAL A 72 11.11 -15.33 -3.19
CA VAL A 72 11.41 -16.77 -3.10
C VAL A 72 12.37 -17.15 -4.23
N ASN A 73 13.50 -17.78 -3.92
CA ASN A 73 14.47 -18.24 -4.89
C ASN A 73 14.90 -17.15 -5.90
N LEU A 74 15.17 -15.93 -5.42
CA LEU A 74 15.56 -14.77 -6.22
C LEU A 74 14.44 -14.26 -7.17
N VAL A 75 13.24 -14.74 -7.02
CA VAL A 75 12.07 -14.21 -7.72
C VAL A 75 11.31 -13.30 -6.77
N ASP A 76 11.22 -12.02 -7.12
CA ASP A 76 10.47 -11.03 -6.38
C ASP A 76 9.09 -10.86 -7.01
N MET A 77 8.07 -10.78 -6.16
CA MET A 77 6.69 -10.54 -6.56
C MET A 77 6.11 -9.41 -5.73
N ASP A 78 5.92 -8.26 -6.36
CA ASP A 78 5.15 -7.16 -5.78
C ASP A 78 3.67 -7.35 -6.13
N CYS A 79 2.83 -7.34 -5.11
CA CYS A 79 1.41 -7.58 -5.28
C CYS A 79 0.57 -6.75 -4.32
N LEU A 80 -0.73 -6.71 -4.59
CA LEU A 80 -1.74 -6.15 -3.70
C LEU A 80 -2.66 -7.28 -3.23
N ILE A 81 -2.90 -7.35 -1.95
CA ILE A 81 -3.86 -8.27 -1.35
C ILE A 81 -5.16 -7.50 -1.18
N GLU A 82 -6.19 -7.93 -1.87
CA GLU A 82 -7.55 -7.41 -1.76
C GLU A 82 -8.37 -8.33 -0.87
N ILE A 83 -8.98 -7.76 0.16
CA ILE A 83 -9.90 -8.44 1.05
C ILE A 83 -11.25 -7.75 0.95
N THR A 84 -12.25 -8.51 0.55
CA THR A 84 -13.65 -8.08 0.44
C THR A 84 -14.54 -8.90 1.37
N ASN A 85 -15.85 -8.79 1.23
CA ASN A 85 -16.79 -9.59 1.98
C ASN A 85 -16.58 -11.08 1.70
N LEU A 86 -16.04 -11.80 2.67
CA LEU A 86 -15.81 -13.26 2.64
C LEU A 86 -14.93 -13.74 1.45
N ARG A 87 -14.10 -12.87 0.88
CA ARG A 87 -13.24 -13.23 -0.25
C ARG A 87 -11.89 -12.50 -0.19
N THR A 88 -10.84 -13.19 -0.63
CA THR A 88 -9.49 -12.60 -0.75
C THR A 88 -8.92 -12.90 -2.12
N ARG A 89 -8.36 -11.87 -2.77
CA ARG A 89 -7.69 -11.97 -4.06
C ARG A 89 -6.30 -11.33 -3.99
N VAL A 90 -5.39 -11.85 -4.79
CA VAL A 90 -4.05 -11.27 -4.99
C VAL A 90 -4.00 -10.66 -6.38
N TRP A 91 -3.58 -9.40 -6.44
CA TRP A 91 -3.41 -8.64 -7.67
C TRP A 91 -1.94 -8.44 -7.98
N GLN A 92 -1.57 -8.60 -9.25
CA GLN A 92 -0.24 -8.30 -9.76
C GLN A 92 -0.35 -7.64 -11.13
N ASN A 93 0.50 -6.65 -11.39
CA ASN A 93 0.56 -5.95 -12.68
C ASN A 93 -0.81 -5.44 -13.19
N GLY A 94 -1.68 -5.00 -12.28
CA GLY A 94 -2.99 -4.45 -12.64
C GLY A 94 -4.07 -5.50 -12.97
N ALA A 95 -3.84 -6.77 -12.70
CA ALA A 95 -4.80 -7.86 -12.90
C ALA A 95 -4.89 -8.76 -11.68
N VAL A 96 -6.00 -9.49 -11.55
CA VAL A 96 -6.13 -10.54 -10.53
C VAL A 96 -5.20 -11.68 -10.90
N HIS A 97 -4.18 -11.90 -10.08
CA HIS A 97 -3.23 -13.01 -10.25
C HIS A 97 -3.80 -14.31 -9.69
N THR A 98 -4.34 -14.26 -8.48
CA THR A 98 -4.89 -15.44 -7.80
C THR A 98 -6.12 -15.07 -6.98
N ASP A 99 -7.15 -15.86 -7.09
CA ASP A 99 -8.30 -15.82 -6.20
C ASP A 99 -8.13 -16.90 -5.13
N LEU A 100 -7.92 -16.48 -3.89
CA LEU A 100 -7.71 -17.37 -2.75
C LEU A 100 -9.02 -17.97 -2.20
N GLY A 101 -10.14 -17.56 -2.77
CA GLY A 101 -11.44 -18.11 -2.41
C GLY A 101 -12.07 -17.48 -1.18
N ALA A 102 -12.94 -18.25 -0.55
CA ALA A 102 -13.72 -17.80 0.60
C ALA A 102 -12.85 -17.63 1.85
N THR A 103 -13.07 -16.54 2.57
CA THR A 103 -12.40 -16.21 3.83
C THR A 103 -13.43 -15.87 4.92
N ILE A 104 -12.95 -15.65 6.14
CA ILE A 104 -13.82 -15.48 7.31
C ILE A 104 -14.24 -14.04 7.58
N TRP A 105 -13.66 -13.05 6.86
CA TRP A 105 -13.90 -11.63 7.15
C TRP A 105 -15.11 -11.11 6.39
N ALA A 106 -16.09 -10.63 7.14
CA ALA A 106 -17.24 -9.93 6.59
C ALA A 106 -16.91 -8.44 6.33
N THR A 107 -17.78 -7.74 5.61
CA THR A 107 -17.64 -6.29 5.36
C THR A 107 -17.44 -5.50 6.65
N ALA A 108 -18.10 -5.87 7.73
CA ALA A 108 -17.96 -5.20 9.03
C ALA A 108 -16.57 -5.37 9.66
N ASP A 109 -15.83 -6.41 9.31
CA ASP A 109 -14.49 -6.68 9.83
C ASP A 109 -13.41 -5.86 9.09
N LEU A 110 -13.66 -5.43 7.85
CA LEU A 110 -12.68 -4.77 6.98
C LEU A 110 -11.97 -3.56 7.62
N PRO A 111 -12.64 -2.64 8.34
CA PRO A 111 -11.97 -1.51 8.96
C PRO A 111 -10.91 -1.93 10.00
N TYR A 112 -11.11 -3.06 10.66
CA TYR A 112 -10.30 -3.53 11.78
C TYR A 112 -9.16 -4.44 11.35
N LEU A 113 -9.12 -4.88 10.10
CA LEU A 113 -8.04 -5.72 9.58
C LEU A 113 -6.69 -5.02 9.69
N LYS A 114 -5.72 -5.73 10.21
CA LYS A 114 -4.31 -5.34 10.23
C LYS A 114 -3.48 -6.42 9.58
N VAL A 115 -2.40 -6.01 8.96
CA VAL A 115 -1.50 -6.90 8.23
C VAL A 115 -0.08 -6.71 8.73
N ALA A 116 0.61 -7.81 8.92
CA ALA A 116 2.04 -7.85 9.18
C ALA A 116 2.68 -8.84 8.22
N GLN A 117 3.83 -8.48 7.67
CA GLN A 117 4.56 -9.37 6.77
C GLN A 117 5.91 -9.75 7.37
N ALA A 118 6.23 -11.04 7.30
CA ALA A 118 7.53 -11.60 7.64
C ALA A 118 7.97 -12.55 6.53
N GLY A 119 8.96 -12.12 5.73
CA GLY A 119 9.45 -12.90 4.59
C GLY A 119 8.33 -13.21 3.58
N THR A 120 8.09 -14.49 3.36
CA THR A 120 7.07 -15.00 2.41
C THR A 120 5.70 -15.23 3.01
N ILE A 121 5.47 -14.76 4.24
CA ILE A 121 4.21 -14.93 4.95
C ILE A 121 3.64 -13.55 5.27
N VAL A 122 2.38 -13.35 4.95
CA VAL A 122 1.58 -12.19 5.31
C VAL A 122 0.52 -12.63 6.31
N SER A 123 0.62 -12.19 7.54
CA SER A 123 -0.34 -12.47 8.60
C SER A 123 -1.43 -11.41 8.62
N ILE A 124 -2.68 -11.83 8.57
CA ILE A 124 -3.87 -10.98 8.61
C ILE A 124 -4.54 -11.15 9.97
N LEU A 125 -4.68 -10.06 10.68
CA LEU A 125 -5.18 -9.99 12.04
C LEU A 125 -6.49 -9.21 12.07
N CYS A 126 -7.46 -9.73 12.81
CA CYS A 126 -8.72 -9.06 13.08
C CYS A 126 -9.12 -9.32 14.54
N PRO A 127 -9.62 -8.31 15.27
CA PRO A 127 -10.16 -8.53 16.61
C PRO A 127 -11.26 -9.60 16.58
N ASN A 128 -11.26 -10.48 17.58
CA ASN A 128 -12.26 -11.56 17.73
C ASN A 128 -12.33 -12.57 16.58
N ARG A 129 -11.31 -12.63 15.72
CA ARG A 129 -11.17 -13.62 14.66
C ARG A 129 -9.82 -14.31 14.77
N GLN A 130 -9.78 -15.58 14.39
CA GLN A 130 -8.51 -16.28 14.26
C GLN A 130 -7.63 -15.58 13.22
N PRO A 131 -6.33 -15.40 13.48
CA PRO A 131 -5.39 -14.92 12.48
C PRO A 131 -5.29 -15.88 11.30
N TYR A 132 -5.10 -15.33 10.11
CA TYR A 132 -4.85 -16.09 8.89
C TYR A 132 -3.52 -15.66 8.28
N GLU A 133 -2.91 -16.58 7.56
CA GLU A 133 -1.64 -16.38 6.89
C GLU A 133 -1.81 -16.63 5.40
N ILE A 134 -1.32 -15.68 4.61
CA ILE A 134 -1.12 -15.84 3.17
C ILE A 134 0.35 -16.12 2.95
N SER A 135 0.67 -17.21 2.30
CA SER A 135 2.03 -17.58 1.94
C SER A 135 2.17 -17.77 0.43
N TRP A 136 3.38 -17.52 -0.07
CA TRP A 136 3.76 -17.79 -1.45
C TRP A 136 4.98 -18.71 -1.46
N ASN A 137 4.89 -19.81 -2.21
CA ASN A 137 5.93 -20.82 -2.28
C ASN A 137 6.87 -20.68 -3.50
N GLY A 138 6.72 -19.58 -4.26
CA GLY A 138 7.45 -19.35 -5.51
C GLY A 138 6.64 -19.71 -6.77
N SER A 139 5.50 -20.37 -6.62
CA SER A 139 4.62 -20.78 -7.72
C SER A 139 3.14 -20.48 -7.45
N ALA A 140 2.68 -20.72 -6.24
CA ALA A 140 1.28 -20.55 -5.86
C ALA A 140 1.12 -19.85 -4.53
N PHE A 141 0.03 -19.10 -4.39
CA PHE A 141 -0.43 -18.55 -3.12
C PHE A 141 -1.32 -19.54 -2.38
N SER A 142 -1.21 -19.54 -1.07
CA SER A 142 -2.14 -20.26 -0.18
C SER A 142 -2.59 -19.36 0.95
N ILE A 143 -3.78 -19.59 1.47
CA ILE A 143 -4.32 -18.94 2.65
C ILE A 143 -4.77 -20.01 3.63
N ALA A 144 -4.36 -19.89 4.88
CA ALA A 144 -4.71 -20.82 5.95
C ALA A 144 -4.84 -20.09 7.28
N ALA A 145 -5.57 -20.67 8.22
CA ALA A 145 -5.58 -20.20 9.59
C ALA A 145 -4.18 -20.36 10.20
N ALA A 146 -3.70 -19.30 10.88
CA ALA A 146 -2.42 -19.36 11.55
C ALA A 146 -2.41 -20.42 12.65
N SER A 147 -1.42 -21.30 12.63
CA SER A 147 -1.23 -22.32 13.66
C SER A 147 -0.12 -21.89 14.58
N PHE A 148 -0.49 -21.56 15.80
CA PHE A 148 0.49 -21.30 16.87
C PHE A 148 0.75 -22.62 17.61
N ALA A 149 1.83 -23.31 17.28
CA ALA A 149 2.27 -24.46 18.04
C ALA A 149 2.65 -24.00 19.45
N THR A 150 1.91 -24.40 20.45
CA THR A 150 2.29 -24.22 21.85
C THR A 150 3.37 -25.24 22.18
N ASN A 151 4.63 -24.86 22.00
CA ASN A 151 5.77 -25.64 22.50
C ASN A 151 5.95 -25.54 24.03
N MET A 152 4.96 -25.03 24.73
CA MET A 152 4.95 -25.04 26.19
C MET A 152 4.21 -26.31 26.63
N ASN A 153 4.98 -27.32 27.00
CA ASN A 153 4.43 -28.39 27.83
C ASN A 153 3.88 -27.77 29.12
N ALA A 154 2.65 -28.15 29.47
CA ALA A 154 2.11 -27.77 30.76
C ALA A 154 3.12 -28.17 31.83
N PRO A 155 3.44 -27.32 32.84
CA PRO A 155 4.35 -27.69 33.90
C PRO A 155 3.79 -28.92 34.59
N THR A 156 4.43 -30.06 34.36
CA THR A 156 4.16 -31.29 35.08
C THR A 156 4.86 -31.20 36.43
N GLY A 157 4.13 -31.04 37.53
CA GLY A 157 4.71 -31.13 38.85
C GLY A 157 4.42 -30.00 39.84
N GLY A 158 3.22 -29.41 39.76
CA GLY A 158 2.67 -28.67 40.89
C GLY A 158 1.88 -29.60 41.79
N SER A 159 2.54 -30.36 42.70
CA SER A 159 1.86 -30.91 43.84
C SER A 159 1.80 -29.85 44.93
N VAL A 160 0.61 -29.55 45.40
CA VAL A 160 0.34 -28.74 46.58
C VAL A 160 0.55 -29.64 47.80
#